data_879ea7973142d36ad600fd44188be6ed
#
_entry.id   879ea7973142d36ad600fd44188be6ed
#
_cell.length_a   1.000
_cell.length_b   1.000
_cell.length_c   1.000
_cell.angle_alpha   90.00
_cell.angle_beta   90.00
_cell.angle_gamma   90.00
#
_symmetry.space_group_name_H-M   'P 1'
#
loop_
_entity.id
_entity.type
_entity.pdbx_description
1 polymer ?
#
loop_
_entity_poly.entity_id
_entity_poly.type
_entity_poly.pdbx_seq_one_letter_code
_entity_poly.pdbx_strand_id
1 'polypeptide(L)' 'MRILVFQTNIDSKHHIETVQTIFNDHSHILDWSIDIEDIDNVLRIEATHHLHEADVMHLVSQYGFNCEDLVG' A
#
# COMPACT_ATOMS: atom_id res chain seq x y z
N MET A 1 5.86 -9.29 12.75
CA MET A 1 5.79 -8.52 11.50
C MET A 1 4.85 -9.18 10.52
N ARG A 2 4.03 -8.42 9.88
CA ARG A 2 3.10 -8.92 8.86
C ARG A 2 3.52 -8.38 7.50
N ILE A 3 3.37 -9.21 6.48
CA ILE A 3 3.56 -8.79 5.09
C ILE A 3 2.18 -8.71 4.44
N LEU A 4 1.82 -7.52 3.99
CA LEU A 4 0.54 -7.26 3.34
C LEU A 4 0.81 -6.94 1.87
N VAL A 5 0.08 -7.57 0.98
CA VAL A 5 0.27 -7.42 -0.47
C VAL A 5 -1.05 -7.07 -1.13
N PHE A 6 -1.04 -6.02 -1.96
CA PHE A 6 -2.24 -5.48 -2.57
C PHE A 6 -2.04 -5.25 -4.06
N GLN A 7 -3.13 -5.41 -4.80
CA GLN A 7 -3.26 -4.92 -6.16
C GLN A 7 -3.79 -3.49 -6.10
N THR A 8 -3.17 -2.56 -6.83
CA THR A 8 -3.55 -1.15 -6.79
C THR A 8 -3.60 -0.55 -8.19
N ASN A 9 -4.08 0.69 -8.28
CA ASN A 9 -3.94 1.51 -9.46
C ASN A 9 -2.90 2.63 -9.29
N ILE A 10 -1.97 2.45 -8.37
CA ILE A 10 -0.84 3.37 -8.17
C ILE A 10 0.20 3.04 -9.24
N ASP A 11 0.18 3.76 -10.35
CA ASP A 11 0.91 3.38 -11.56
C ASP A 11 1.91 4.42 -12.07
N SER A 12 2.15 5.47 -11.30
CA SER A 12 3.08 6.51 -11.70
C SER A 12 3.90 7.01 -10.52
N LYS A 13 5.02 7.64 -10.84
CA LYS A 13 5.89 8.26 -9.84
C LYS A 13 5.15 9.30 -9.00
N HIS A 14 4.27 10.06 -9.65
CA HIS A 14 3.46 11.08 -8.98
C HIS A 14 2.53 10.46 -7.93
N HIS A 15 1.90 9.34 -8.29
CA HIS A 15 1.04 8.61 -7.36
C HIS A 15 1.84 8.05 -6.18
N ILE A 16 3.04 7.55 -6.46
CA ILE A 16 3.94 7.04 -5.41
C ILE A 16 4.29 8.16 -4.43
N GLU A 17 4.60 9.34 -4.92
CA GLU A 17 4.90 10.50 -4.06
C GLU A 17 3.73 10.86 -3.16
N THR A 18 2.51 10.74 -3.66
CA THR A 18 1.30 10.99 -2.88
C THR A 18 1.18 10.04 -1.70
N VAL A 19 1.34 8.74 -1.95
CA VAL A 19 1.19 7.73 -0.89
C VAL A 19 2.42 7.64 0.01
N GLN A 20 3.58 8.07 -0.45
CA GLN A 20 4.82 8.04 0.32
C GLN A 20 4.69 8.77 1.65
N THR A 21 4.13 9.98 1.62
CA THR A 21 3.92 10.77 2.83
C THR A 21 3.04 10.04 3.83
N ILE A 22 1.99 9.40 3.33
CA ILE A 22 1.04 8.66 4.16
C ILE A 22 1.72 7.47 4.84
N PHE A 23 2.43 6.67 4.06
CA PHE A 23 3.04 5.44 4.56
C PHE A 23 4.21 5.73 5.49
N ASN A 24 5.01 6.75 5.17
CA ASN A 24 6.17 7.08 6.00
C ASN A 24 5.78 7.67 7.35
N ASP A 25 4.61 8.28 7.44
CA ASP A 25 4.09 8.84 8.69
C ASP A 25 3.34 7.81 9.55
N HIS A 26 3.06 6.64 9.01
CA HIS A 26 2.24 5.65 9.72
C HIS A 26 3.10 4.81 10.65
N SER A 27 2.80 4.85 11.95
CA SER A 27 3.61 4.18 12.98
C SER A 27 3.62 2.65 12.87
N HIS A 28 2.61 2.06 12.25
CA HIS A 28 2.50 0.61 12.09
C HIS A 28 3.01 0.10 10.74
N ILE A 29 3.46 0.99 9.86
CA ILE A 29 4.10 0.62 8.60
C ILE A 29 5.61 0.72 8.80
N LEU A 30 6.29 -0.43 8.73
CA LEU A 30 7.73 -0.51 8.94
C LEU A 30 8.51 -0.25 7.66
N ASP A 31 7.98 -0.73 6.55
CA ASP A 31 8.54 -0.53 5.22
C ASP A 31 7.47 -0.77 4.17
N TRP A 32 7.67 -0.27 2.96
CA TRP A 32 6.72 -0.44 1.87
C TRP A 32 7.43 -0.29 0.52
N SER A 33 6.84 -0.88 -0.51
CA SER A 33 7.30 -0.72 -1.88
C SER A 33 6.14 -0.89 -2.84
N ILE A 34 6.26 -0.29 -4.03
CA ILE A 34 5.28 -0.44 -5.10
C ILE A 34 6.03 -0.80 -6.37
N ASP A 35 5.59 -1.89 -7.01
CA ASP A 35 6.13 -2.32 -8.30
C ASP A 35 5.21 -1.81 -9.42
N ILE A 36 5.57 -0.67 -10.00
CA ILE A 36 4.78 -0.06 -11.06
C ILE A 36 5.02 -0.69 -12.43
N GLU A 37 6.00 -1.57 -12.54
CA GLU A 37 6.24 -2.33 -13.76
C GLU A 37 5.34 -3.56 -13.83
N ASP A 38 4.81 -4.00 -12.70
CA ASP A 38 3.85 -5.09 -12.65
C ASP A 38 2.49 -4.60 -13.11
N ILE A 39 1.78 -5.44 -13.87
CA ILE A 39 0.45 -5.11 -14.39
C ILE A 39 -0.54 -4.80 -13.26
N ASP A 40 -0.34 -5.39 -12.09
CA ASP A 40 -1.20 -5.21 -10.92
C ASP A 40 -0.77 -4.05 -10.03
N ASN A 41 0.32 -3.36 -10.36
CA ASN A 41 0.90 -2.29 -9.54
C ASN A 41 0.95 -2.70 -8.07
N VAL A 42 1.70 -3.75 -7.79
CA VAL A 42 1.69 -4.44 -6.50
C VAL A 42 2.27 -3.55 -5.41
N LEU A 43 1.47 -3.32 -4.38
CA LEU A 43 1.90 -2.65 -3.15
C LEU A 43 2.22 -3.71 -2.10
N ARG A 44 3.44 -3.70 -1.60
CA ARG A 44 3.88 -4.59 -0.54
C ARG A 44 4.20 -3.76 0.69
N ILE A 45 3.60 -4.12 1.82
CA ILE A 45 3.78 -3.41 3.08
C ILE A 45 4.29 -4.38 4.14
N GLU A 46 5.36 -3.99 4.81
CA GLU A 46 5.83 -4.65 6.03
C GLU A 46 5.26 -3.88 7.22
N ALA A 47 4.43 -4.55 8.01
CA ALA A 47 3.66 -3.89 9.05
C ALA A 47 3.80 -4.59 10.39
N THR A 48 3.49 -3.86 11.46
CA THR A 48 3.30 -4.46 12.77
C THR A 48 2.03 -5.31 12.75
N HIS A 49 1.85 -6.17 13.74
CA HIS A 49 0.66 -7.03 13.82
C HIS A 49 -0.62 -6.24 14.15
N HIS A 50 -0.51 -4.95 14.44
CA HIS A 50 -1.68 -4.08 14.67
C HIS A 50 -2.33 -3.60 13.38
N LEU A 51 -1.63 -3.66 12.25
CA LEU A 51 -2.16 -3.18 10.98
C LEU A 51 -2.75 -4.35 10.19
N HIS A 52 -3.99 -4.17 9.72
CA HIS A 52 -4.71 -5.16 8.94
C HIS A 52 -4.91 -4.69 7.51
N GLU A 53 -5.25 -5.63 6.62
CA GLU A 53 -5.49 -5.35 5.21
C GLU A 53 -6.56 -4.26 5.02
N ALA A 54 -7.66 -4.36 5.76
CA ALA A 54 -8.74 -3.38 5.67
C ALA A 54 -8.27 -1.96 6.03
N ASP A 55 -7.34 -1.85 6.97
CA ASP A 55 -6.79 -0.54 7.37
C ASP A 55 -6.04 0.12 6.22
N VAL A 56 -5.22 -0.65 5.52
CA VAL A 56 -4.45 -0.15 4.37
C VAL A 56 -5.38 0.21 3.22
N MET A 57 -6.35 -0.64 2.93
CA MET A 57 -7.32 -0.41 1.86
C MET A 57 -8.10 0.88 2.10
N HIS A 58 -8.54 1.10 3.34
CA HIS A 58 -9.23 2.32 3.72
C HIS A 58 -8.33 3.55 3.59
N LEU A 59 -7.09 3.44 4.07
CA LEU A 59 -6.12 4.53 4.02
C LEU A 59 -5.84 4.98 2.58
N VAL A 60 -5.59 4.02 1.70
CA VAL A 60 -5.30 4.29 0.29
C VAL A 60 -6.53 4.84 -0.44
N SER A 61 -7.72 4.32 -0.14
CA SER A 61 -8.95 4.75 -0.80
C SER A 61 -9.30 6.21 -0.48
N GLN A 62 -8.90 6.72 0.68
CA GLN A 62 -9.11 8.12 1.05
C GLN A 62 -8.40 9.10 0.10
N TYR A 63 -7.38 8.64 -0.59
CA TYR A 63 -6.61 9.45 -1.54
C TYR A 63 -7.00 9.19 -3.00
N GLY A 64 -8.09 8.45 -3.20
CA GLY A 64 -8.66 8.23 -4.53
C GLY A 64 -8.07 7.05 -5.28
N PHE A 65 -7.26 6.21 -4.64
CA PHE A 65 -6.68 5.04 -5.28
C PHE A 65 -7.47 3.78 -4.95
N ASN A 66 -7.48 2.84 -5.89
CA ASN A 66 -8.03 1.51 -5.66
C ASN A 66 -6.96 0.62 -5.03
N CYS A 67 -7.39 -0.20 -4.08
CA CYS A 67 -6.49 -1.11 -3.38
C CYS A 67 -7.27 -2.36 -3.01
N GLU A 68 -6.82 -3.49 -3.50
CA GLU A 68 -7.46 -4.79 -3.23
C GLU A 68 -6.44 -5.77 -2.67
N ASP A 69 -6.88 -6.60 -1.75
CA ASP A 69 -6.03 -7.62 -1.15
C ASP A 69 -5.63 -8.65 -2.20
N LEU A 70 -4.33 -8.83 -2.40
CA LEU A 70 -3.78 -9.75 -3.38
C LEU A 70 -3.44 -11.09 -2.73
N VAL A 71 -4.35 -11.62 -1.95
CA VAL A 71 -4.17 -12.92 -1.33
C VAL A 71 -4.68 -14.01 -2.25
N GLY A 72 -3.80 -14.91 -2.52
CA GLY A 72 -4.16 -16.08 -3.29
C GLY A 72 -5.09 -17.03 -2.54
#